data_d8e8d1039f16a0de05e6eec3ebca882f
#
_entry.id   d8e8d1039f16a0de05e6eec3ebca882f
#
_cell.length_a   1.000
_cell.length_b   1.000
_cell.length_c   1.000
_cell.angle_alpha   90.00
_cell.angle_beta   90.00
_cell.angle_gamma   90.00
#
_symmetry.space_group_name_H-M   'P 1'
#
loop_
_entity.id
_entity.type
_entity.pdbx_description
1 polymer ?
#
loop_
_entity_poly.entity_id
_entity_poly.type
_entity_poly.pdbx_seq_one_letter_code
_entity_poly.pdbx_strand_id
1 'polypeptide(L)'
;DYASGSATSTLIFNYIVVGGHNSTDLDYASDSALALNSGTIIDPSGNNANLTLPIPGSPTSFSANKAIIVDGIVPTVDNVSSPDNDGMLIFGSTAGITITFSEVVAVTGTPQLTIETGTNDAVLDYTSGSGSATLTFNYTVAAGHTSSDLDYTSSSALALNGGIIRDGSGNDATVALPAPAGTGSLAANKALVVDGVAPLLTSVTSAVADGNYMIGDTIPISIVFDDTVYS
;
A
#
# COMPACT_ATOMS: atom_id res chain seq x y z
N ASP A 1 2.12 -33.93 -6.95
CA ASP A 1 1.56 -35.14 -7.60
C ASP A 1 2.64 -35.88 -8.39
N TYR A 2 2.50 -37.22 -8.55
CA TYR A 2 3.37 -38.00 -9.40
C TYR A 2 3.33 -37.51 -10.84
N ALA A 3 4.48 -37.29 -11.43
CA ALA A 3 4.60 -36.76 -12.79
C ALA A 3 5.16 -37.78 -13.78
N SER A 4 6.23 -38.52 -13.41
CA SER A 4 6.90 -39.43 -14.33
C SER A 4 7.92 -40.36 -13.60
N GLY A 5 8.57 -41.25 -14.35
CA GLY A 5 9.67 -42.11 -13.89
C GLY A 5 9.30 -43.58 -13.72
N SER A 6 8.07 -44.01 -14.12
CA SER A 6 7.74 -45.44 -14.14
C SER A 6 8.72 -46.24 -15.01
N ALA A 7 9.03 -47.46 -14.61
CA ALA A 7 10.03 -48.31 -15.21
C ALA A 7 11.48 -47.78 -15.14
N THR A 8 11.76 -46.87 -14.22
CA THR A 8 13.11 -46.40 -13.88
C THR A 8 13.36 -46.55 -12.37
N SER A 9 14.55 -46.21 -11.90
CA SER A 9 14.87 -46.15 -10.48
C SER A 9 14.53 -44.84 -9.80
N THR A 10 13.93 -43.87 -10.54
CA THR A 10 13.63 -42.51 -10.08
C THR A 10 12.21 -42.15 -10.41
N LEU A 11 11.43 -41.75 -9.39
CA LEU A 11 10.10 -41.17 -9.56
C LEU A 11 10.18 -39.65 -9.40
N ILE A 12 9.45 -38.90 -10.26
CA ILE A 12 9.40 -37.46 -10.24
C ILE A 12 8.02 -37.03 -9.77
N PHE A 13 7.98 -36.10 -8.81
CA PHE A 13 6.78 -35.46 -8.31
C PHE A 13 6.88 -33.95 -8.52
N ASN A 14 5.85 -33.35 -9.08
CA ASN A 14 5.80 -31.90 -9.26
C ASN A 14 5.14 -31.24 -8.05
N TYR A 15 5.81 -30.24 -7.51
CA TYR A 15 5.28 -29.30 -6.55
C TYR A 15 5.03 -27.95 -7.24
N ILE A 16 3.83 -27.40 -7.10
CA ILE A 16 3.44 -26.11 -7.66
C ILE A 16 3.27 -25.14 -6.49
N VAL A 17 4.02 -24.05 -6.49
CA VAL A 17 3.83 -22.96 -5.53
C VAL A 17 2.51 -22.25 -5.85
N VAL A 18 1.64 -22.12 -4.87
CA VAL A 18 0.38 -21.38 -4.97
C VAL A 18 0.31 -20.36 -3.85
N GLY A 19 -0.64 -19.41 -3.96
CA GLY A 19 -0.81 -18.36 -2.94
C GLY A 19 -0.93 -18.92 -1.53
N GLY A 20 -0.17 -18.35 -0.60
CA GLY A 20 -0.10 -18.76 0.80
C GLY A 20 0.92 -19.86 1.12
N HIS A 21 1.56 -20.48 0.12
CA HIS A 21 2.67 -21.41 0.38
C HIS A 21 3.90 -20.64 0.84
N ASN A 22 4.47 -21.03 1.96
CA ASN A 22 5.66 -20.41 2.53
C ASN A 22 6.56 -21.47 3.19
N SER A 23 7.84 -21.47 2.84
CA SER A 23 8.87 -22.31 3.48
C SER A 23 10.24 -21.67 3.32
N THR A 24 10.98 -21.53 4.40
CA THR A 24 12.37 -21.05 4.35
C THR A 24 13.34 -22.10 3.83
N ASP A 25 12.95 -23.38 3.88
CA ASP A 25 13.70 -24.50 3.32
C ASP A 25 12.72 -25.66 3.07
N LEU A 26 12.35 -25.88 1.80
CA LEU A 26 11.30 -26.81 1.43
C LEU A 26 11.69 -28.25 1.73
N ASP A 27 10.85 -28.96 2.48
CA ASP A 27 10.94 -30.40 2.68
C ASP A 27 9.54 -31.04 2.68
N TYR A 28 9.45 -32.34 2.64
CA TYR A 28 8.19 -33.06 2.83
C TYR A 28 7.79 -33.08 4.31
N ALA A 29 6.49 -33.25 4.57
CA ALA A 29 5.90 -33.01 5.90
C ALA A 29 6.32 -34.07 6.94
N SER A 30 6.61 -35.30 6.52
CA SER A 30 7.02 -36.42 7.41
C SER A 30 7.65 -37.53 6.60
N ASP A 31 8.28 -38.50 7.29
CA ASP A 31 8.80 -39.74 6.70
C ASP A 31 7.72 -40.65 6.08
N SER A 32 6.45 -40.42 6.39
CA SER A 32 5.28 -41.08 5.82
C SER A 32 4.55 -40.27 4.76
N ALA A 33 5.14 -39.16 4.26
CA ALA A 33 4.50 -38.26 3.29
C ALA A 33 4.29 -38.87 1.89
N LEU A 34 5.04 -39.94 1.54
CA LEU A 34 4.84 -40.64 0.28
C LEU A 34 3.68 -41.63 0.42
N ALA A 35 2.53 -41.28 -0.17
CA ALA A 35 1.33 -42.09 -0.16
C ALA A 35 1.00 -42.64 -1.57
N LEU A 36 0.53 -43.89 -1.64
CA LEU A 36 0.17 -44.53 -2.91
C LEU A 36 -1.10 -43.98 -3.56
N ASN A 37 -2.01 -43.40 -2.78
CA ASN A 37 -3.29 -42.80 -3.25
C ASN A 37 -4.00 -43.76 -4.26
N SER A 38 -4.19 -45.00 -3.87
CA SER A 38 -4.74 -46.12 -4.69
C SER A 38 -3.83 -46.63 -5.83
N GLY A 39 -2.60 -46.09 -5.97
CA GLY A 39 -1.62 -46.57 -6.92
C GLY A 39 -0.74 -47.72 -6.32
N THR A 40 0.27 -48.14 -7.07
CA THR A 40 1.26 -49.11 -6.62
C THR A 40 2.68 -48.64 -6.98
N ILE A 41 3.65 -48.95 -6.14
CA ILE A 41 5.09 -48.85 -6.45
C ILE A 41 5.67 -50.22 -6.18
N ILE A 42 6.04 -50.92 -7.24
CA ILE A 42 6.55 -52.32 -7.19
C ILE A 42 7.80 -52.45 -8.07
N ASP A 43 8.62 -53.45 -7.74
CA ASP A 43 9.73 -53.87 -8.60
C ASP A 43 9.25 -54.75 -9.79
N PRO A 44 10.13 -55.08 -10.76
CA PRO A 44 9.76 -55.98 -11.88
C PRO A 44 9.35 -57.40 -11.44
N SER A 45 9.65 -57.79 -10.22
CA SER A 45 9.30 -59.12 -9.62
C SER A 45 7.96 -59.07 -8.88
N GLY A 46 7.33 -57.89 -8.76
CA GLY A 46 6.04 -57.68 -8.08
C GLY A 46 6.16 -57.40 -6.57
N ASN A 47 7.36 -57.14 -6.03
CA ASN A 47 7.52 -56.78 -4.63
C ASN A 47 7.18 -55.33 -4.39
N ASN A 48 6.42 -55.02 -3.33
CA ASN A 48 6.06 -53.65 -2.96
C ASN A 48 7.29 -52.87 -2.45
N ALA A 49 7.39 -51.61 -2.87
CA ALA A 49 8.41 -50.68 -2.35
C ALA A 49 8.14 -50.33 -0.87
N ASN A 50 9.22 -50.14 -0.10
CA ASN A 50 9.12 -49.41 1.18
C ASN A 50 8.98 -47.94 0.91
N LEU A 51 7.92 -47.29 1.44
CA LEU A 51 7.57 -45.89 1.20
C LEU A 51 8.09 -44.95 2.29
N THR A 52 8.81 -45.45 3.31
CA THR A 52 9.35 -44.64 4.38
C THR A 52 10.44 -43.71 3.83
N LEU A 53 10.18 -42.42 3.83
CA LEU A 53 11.13 -41.37 3.44
C LEU A 53 12.18 -41.18 4.56
N PRO A 54 13.35 -40.61 4.26
CA PRO A 54 14.24 -40.10 5.30
C PRO A 54 13.52 -39.11 6.22
N ILE A 55 13.90 -39.04 7.49
CA ILE A 55 13.31 -38.05 8.42
C ILE A 55 13.59 -36.64 7.89
N PRO A 56 12.60 -35.71 7.81
CA PRO A 56 12.83 -34.34 7.39
C PRO A 56 13.98 -33.68 8.14
N GLY A 57 14.87 -32.97 7.44
CA GLY A 57 16.06 -32.34 7.98
C GLY A 57 17.23 -33.32 8.23
N SER A 58 17.06 -34.64 8.02
CA SER A 58 18.20 -35.61 8.10
C SER A 58 19.12 -35.46 6.88
N PRO A 59 20.39 -35.95 6.94
CA PRO A 59 21.36 -35.73 5.86
C PRO A 59 20.96 -36.23 4.47
N THR A 60 19.93 -37.04 4.35
CA THR A 60 19.40 -37.57 3.08
C THR A 60 18.00 -37.09 2.75
N SER A 61 17.45 -36.11 3.54
CA SER A 61 16.18 -35.46 3.24
C SER A 61 16.28 -34.49 2.04
N PHE A 62 15.16 -34.02 1.58
CA PHE A 62 15.11 -33.06 0.46
C PHE A 62 15.77 -31.71 0.84
N SER A 63 15.46 -31.17 2.00
CA SER A 63 16.05 -29.90 2.48
C SER A 63 17.57 -30.03 2.72
N ALA A 64 18.08 -31.15 3.20
CA ALA A 64 19.51 -31.34 3.34
C ALA A 64 20.27 -31.40 2.00
N ASN A 65 19.58 -31.78 0.91
CA ASN A 65 20.16 -31.89 -0.43
C ASN A 65 19.91 -30.65 -1.30
N LYS A 66 18.90 -29.84 -0.99
CA LYS A 66 18.48 -28.67 -1.76
C LYS A 66 17.95 -27.57 -0.85
N ALA A 67 18.58 -26.42 -0.87
CA ALA A 67 18.08 -25.22 -0.21
C ALA A 67 17.09 -24.52 -1.17
N ILE A 68 15.79 -24.77 -0.97
CA ILE A 68 14.72 -24.18 -1.77
C ILE A 68 13.81 -23.36 -0.87
N ILE A 69 13.77 -22.05 -1.11
CA ILE A 69 12.83 -21.15 -0.45
C ILE A 69 11.55 -21.11 -1.29
N VAL A 70 10.42 -21.22 -0.63
CA VAL A 70 9.09 -21.04 -1.22
C VAL A 70 8.48 -19.81 -0.57
N ASP A 71 8.05 -18.88 -1.40
CA ASP A 71 7.33 -17.70 -0.99
C ASP A 71 6.18 -17.45 -1.96
N GLY A 72 4.99 -17.74 -1.55
CA GLY A 72 3.73 -17.47 -2.24
C GLY A 72 2.86 -16.49 -1.46
N ILE A 73 3.44 -15.71 -0.53
CA ILE A 73 2.75 -14.64 0.18
C ILE A 73 2.81 -13.40 -0.70
N VAL A 74 1.67 -12.77 -0.94
CA VAL A 74 1.61 -11.51 -1.70
C VAL A 74 1.57 -10.34 -0.73
N PRO A 75 2.35 -9.27 -0.95
CA PRO A 75 2.27 -8.06 -0.12
C PRO A 75 0.87 -7.44 -0.17
N THR A 76 0.35 -7.05 0.99
CA THR A 76 -0.92 -6.33 1.13
C THR A 76 -0.71 -5.00 1.82
N VAL A 77 -1.59 -4.02 1.58
CA VAL A 77 -1.54 -2.74 2.31
C VAL A 77 -2.17 -2.92 3.68
N ASP A 78 -1.38 -2.63 4.73
CA ASP A 78 -1.83 -2.70 6.11
C ASP A 78 -2.30 -1.33 6.63
N ASN A 79 -1.64 -0.24 6.19
CA ASN A 79 -1.84 1.07 6.80
C ASN A 79 -1.48 2.22 5.85
N VAL A 80 -2.23 3.32 5.94
CA VAL A 80 -1.90 4.62 5.32
C VAL A 80 -1.82 5.66 6.43
N SER A 81 -0.75 6.45 6.46
CA SER A 81 -0.50 7.43 7.52
C SER A 81 0.36 8.59 6.99
N SER A 82 0.81 9.44 7.89
CA SER A 82 1.78 10.51 7.63
C SER A 82 2.80 10.60 8.77
N PRO A 83 4.08 10.86 8.50
CA PRO A 83 5.06 11.18 9.53
C PRO A 83 4.89 12.58 10.10
N ASP A 84 4.11 13.45 9.43
CA ASP A 84 3.90 14.83 9.83
C ASP A 84 2.96 14.92 11.04
N ASN A 85 3.03 16.04 11.78
CA ASN A 85 2.13 16.30 12.89
C ASN A 85 0.71 16.59 12.40
N ASP A 86 -0.30 16.25 13.22
CA ASP A 86 -1.67 16.65 13.01
C ASP A 86 -1.79 18.18 12.98
N GLY A 87 -2.72 18.70 12.19
CA GLY A 87 -2.98 20.13 12.11
C GLY A 87 -3.39 20.59 10.72
N MET A 88 -3.41 21.92 10.57
CA MET A 88 -3.82 22.57 9.34
C MET A 88 -2.66 22.72 8.35
N LEU A 89 -2.88 22.29 7.12
CA LEU A 89 -2.02 22.46 5.96
C LEU A 89 -2.61 23.57 5.09
N ILE A 90 -1.90 24.68 4.97
CA ILE A 90 -2.31 25.84 4.16
C ILE A 90 -1.68 25.77 2.76
N PHE A 91 -2.09 26.64 1.85
CA PHE A 91 -1.52 26.75 0.49
C PHE A 91 0.02 26.73 0.52
N GLY A 92 0.62 25.84 -0.27
CA GLY A 92 2.07 25.62 -0.36
C GLY A 92 2.67 24.74 0.73
N SER A 93 1.92 24.35 1.77
CA SER A 93 2.37 23.34 2.75
C SER A 93 2.56 22.00 2.07
N THR A 94 3.53 21.20 2.60
CA THR A 94 3.77 19.82 2.14
C THR A 94 3.53 18.84 3.27
N ALA A 95 3.03 17.65 2.93
CA ALA A 95 2.90 16.51 3.84
C ALA A 95 3.34 15.22 3.15
N GLY A 96 4.08 14.37 3.86
CA GLY A 96 4.44 13.04 3.40
C GLY A 96 3.29 12.07 3.69
N ILE A 97 2.74 11.42 2.67
CA ILE A 97 1.75 10.34 2.85
C ILE A 97 2.47 9.01 2.70
N THR A 98 2.33 8.14 3.70
CA THR A 98 3.01 6.85 3.73
C THR A 98 2.03 5.70 3.61
N ILE A 99 2.36 4.71 2.77
CA ILE A 99 1.62 3.45 2.63
C ILE A 99 2.53 2.33 3.15
N THR A 100 2.08 1.62 4.18
CA THR A 100 2.81 0.49 4.76
C THR A 100 2.20 -0.82 4.28
N PHE A 101 3.06 -1.69 3.75
CA PHE A 101 2.72 -3.03 3.30
C PHE A 101 3.05 -4.07 4.39
N SER A 102 2.44 -5.25 4.28
CA SER A 102 2.68 -6.39 5.17
C SER A 102 4.12 -6.91 5.15
N GLU A 103 4.88 -6.56 4.11
CA GLU A 103 6.28 -6.96 3.92
C GLU A 103 7.05 -5.98 3.05
N VAL A 104 8.36 -6.23 2.88
CA VAL A 104 9.25 -5.39 2.05
C VAL A 104 8.86 -5.50 0.57
N VAL A 105 8.70 -4.34 -0.08
CA VAL A 105 8.33 -4.26 -1.50
C VAL A 105 9.36 -3.47 -2.31
N ALA A 106 9.54 -3.88 -3.56
CA ALA A 106 10.30 -3.15 -4.57
C ALA A 106 9.34 -2.48 -5.55
N VAL A 107 9.63 -1.23 -5.92
CA VAL A 107 8.83 -0.41 -6.85
C VAL A 107 9.60 -0.19 -8.14
N THR A 108 8.93 -0.38 -9.27
CA THR A 108 9.40 0.07 -10.58
C THR A 108 8.36 0.98 -11.22
N GLY A 109 8.79 1.98 -11.98
CA GLY A 109 7.89 3.01 -12.52
C GLY A 109 7.48 4.02 -11.46
N THR A 110 6.35 4.68 -11.69
CA THR A 110 5.84 5.77 -10.84
C THR A 110 4.36 5.50 -10.49
N PRO A 111 4.08 4.61 -9.51
CA PRO A 111 2.73 4.48 -8.96
C PRO A 111 2.19 5.82 -8.46
N GLN A 112 0.88 5.98 -8.46
CA GLN A 112 0.21 7.21 -8.09
C GLN A 112 -0.84 6.97 -7.01
N LEU A 113 -0.96 7.92 -6.07
CA LEU A 113 -1.99 7.94 -5.04
C LEU A 113 -2.90 9.15 -5.25
N THR A 114 -4.21 8.94 -5.34
CA THR A 114 -5.19 10.03 -5.47
C THR A 114 -5.76 10.40 -4.10
N ILE A 115 -5.57 11.66 -3.69
CA ILE A 115 -6.01 12.23 -2.41
C ILE A 115 -7.25 13.09 -2.65
N GLU A 116 -8.27 12.96 -1.77
CA GLU A 116 -9.49 13.76 -1.76
C GLU A 116 -9.17 15.18 -1.25
N THR A 117 -9.26 16.17 -2.11
CA THR A 117 -8.94 17.57 -1.81
C THR A 117 -10.03 18.55 -2.24
N GLY A 118 -11.28 18.08 -2.27
CA GLY A 118 -12.48 18.88 -2.59
C GLY A 118 -12.87 18.77 -4.06
N THR A 119 -13.06 19.89 -4.74
CA THR A 119 -13.57 19.89 -6.13
C THR A 119 -12.60 19.21 -7.12
N ASN A 120 -11.31 19.31 -6.87
CA ASN A 120 -10.26 18.72 -7.70
C ASN A 120 -9.33 17.87 -6.81
N ASP A 121 -9.30 16.58 -7.04
CA ASP A 121 -8.44 15.66 -6.30
C ASP A 121 -6.97 15.82 -6.67
N ALA A 122 -6.09 15.64 -5.68
CA ALA A 122 -4.65 15.65 -5.92
C ALA A 122 -4.14 14.26 -6.29
N VAL A 123 -3.40 14.15 -7.39
CA VAL A 123 -2.70 12.93 -7.79
C VAL A 123 -1.22 13.06 -7.42
N LEU A 124 -0.75 12.18 -6.54
CA LEU A 124 0.60 12.19 -5.99
C LEU A 124 1.43 11.10 -6.64
N ASP A 125 2.59 11.45 -7.17
CA ASP A 125 3.54 10.48 -7.67
C ASP A 125 4.32 9.81 -6.52
N TYR A 126 4.62 8.52 -6.70
CA TYR A 126 5.54 7.81 -5.83
C TYR A 126 6.88 8.53 -5.72
N THR A 127 7.37 8.73 -4.50
CA THR A 127 8.60 9.48 -4.24
C THR A 127 9.75 8.59 -3.75
N SER A 128 9.50 7.70 -2.79
CA SER A 128 10.57 6.89 -2.18
C SER A 128 10.05 5.70 -1.37
N GLY A 129 10.95 4.82 -0.92
CA GLY A 129 10.64 3.69 -0.04
C GLY A 129 10.78 2.31 -0.69
N SER A 130 11.17 2.21 -1.98
CA SER A 130 11.47 0.92 -2.62
C SER A 130 12.58 0.18 -1.85
N GLY A 131 12.40 -1.12 -1.61
CA GLY A 131 13.27 -1.94 -0.78
C GLY A 131 12.95 -1.85 0.71
N SER A 132 11.81 -1.27 1.09
CA SER A 132 11.26 -1.27 2.45
C SER A 132 9.77 -1.65 2.43
N ALA A 133 9.18 -1.83 3.62
CA ALA A 133 7.74 -2.07 3.74
C ALA A 133 6.91 -0.77 3.62
N THR A 134 7.52 0.41 3.56
CA THR A 134 6.80 1.69 3.56
C THR A 134 7.16 2.53 2.34
N LEU A 135 6.16 2.88 1.54
CA LEU A 135 6.28 3.77 0.39
C LEU A 135 5.81 5.18 0.76
N THR A 136 6.45 6.20 0.18
CA THR A 136 6.15 7.61 0.46
C THR A 136 5.67 8.31 -0.81
N PHE A 137 4.63 9.14 -0.66
CA PHE A 137 4.05 10.05 -1.64
C PHE A 137 4.01 11.45 -1.03
N ASN A 138 4.48 12.48 -1.74
CA ASN A 138 4.50 13.84 -1.21
C ASN A 138 3.29 14.61 -1.73
N TYR A 139 2.48 15.12 -0.80
CA TYR A 139 1.37 16.02 -1.08
C TYR A 139 1.82 17.47 -0.89
N THR A 140 1.44 18.35 -1.83
CA THR A 140 1.59 19.80 -1.69
C THR A 140 0.23 20.45 -1.88
N VAL A 141 -0.20 21.26 -0.92
CA VAL A 141 -1.48 21.97 -0.97
C VAL A 141 -1.47 22.98 -2.10
N ALA A 142 -2.35 22.78 -3.09
CA ALA A 142 -2.56 23.72 -4.18
C ALA A 142 -3.72 24.69 -3.86
N ALA A 143 -3.82 25.75 -4.66
CA ALA A 143 -4.92 26.70 -4.53
C ALA A 143 -6.28 26.02 -4.76
N GLY A 144 -7.20 26.23 -3.83
CA GLY A 144 -8.54 25.66 -3.87
C GLY A 144 -8.67 24.24 -3.29
N HIS A 145 -7.57 23.60 -2.86
CA HIS A 145 -7.65 22.35 -2.12
C HIS A 145 -8.26 22.56 -0.73
N THR A 146 -9.19 21.71 -0.36
CA THR A 146 -9.85 21.73 0.97
C THR A 146 -10.11 20.32 1.45
N SER A 147 -9.90 20.07 2.74
CA SER A 147 -10.36 18.85 3.41
C SER A 147 -10.48 19.11 4.91
N SER A 148 -11.59 18.70 5.51
CA SER A 148 -11.75 18.76 6.97
C SER A 148 -10.96 17.67 7.70
N ASP A 149 -10.64 16.58 6.99
CA ASP A 149 -9.82 15.46 7.48
C ASP A 149 -9.31 14.71 6.24
N LEU A 150 -8.02 14.89 5.92
CA LEU A 150 -7.44 14.45 4.65
C LEU A 150 -7.40 12.93 4.54
N ASP A 151 -7.96 12.40 3.47
CA ASP A 151 -7.88 10.99 3.13
C ASP A 151 -7.71 10.81 1.60
N TYR A 152 -7.57 9.59 1.15
CA TYR A 152 -7.57 9.24 -0.27
C TYR A 152 -9.01 8.99 -0.76
N THR A 153 -9.22 9.07 -2.07
CA THR A 153 -10.57 9.07 -2.68
C THR A 153 -11.32 7.75 -2.53
N SER A 154 -10.63 6.60 -2.48
CA SER A 154 -11.25 5.28 -2.38
C SER A 154 -10.22 4.19 -2.07
N SER A 155 -10.66 2.98 -1.78
CA SER A 155 -9.78 1.81 -1.63
C SER A 155 -8.98 1.46 -2.90
N SER A 156 -9.33 2.00 -4.05
CA SER A 156 -8.60 1.85 -5.32
C SER A 156 -7.77 3.08 -5.70
N ALA A 157 -7.54 4.01 -4.78
CA ALA A 157 -6.82 5.27 -5.04
C ALA A 157 -5.34 5.08 -5.33
N LEU A 158 -4.72 3.95 -4.92
CA LEU A 158 -3.35 3.60 -5.30
C LEU A 158 -3.36 2.90 -6.66
N ALA A 159 -2.89 3.59 -7.68
CA ALA A 159 -2.77 3.10 -9.05
C ALA A 159 -1.32 2.79 -9.40
N LEU A 160 -1.05 1.67 -10.06
CA LEU A 160 0.30 1.32 -10.50
C LEU A 160 0.84 2.22 -11.61
N ASN A 161 -0.04 2.85 -12.40
CA ASN A 161 0.33 3.77 -13.49
C ASN A 161 1.39 3.18 -14.46
N GLY A 162 1.22 1.91 -14.82
CA GLY A 162 2.17 1.16 -15.64
C GLY A 162 3.45 0.70 -14.91
N GLY A 163 3.59 1.02 -13.62
CA GLY A 163 4.64 0.51 -12.74
C GLY A 163 4.28 -0.85 -12.12
N ILE A 164 5.15 -1.30 -11.22
CA ILE A 164 4.97 -2.56 -10.48
C ILE A 164 5.38 -2.32 -9.03
N ILE A 165 4.63 -2.92 -8.10
CA ILE A 165 4.97 -3.06 -6.68
C ILE A 165 4.97 -4.56 -6.39
N ARG A 166 6.10 -5.13 -5.93
CA ARG A 166 6.24 -6.57 -5.64
C ARG A 166 7.24 -6.82 -4.52
N ASP A 167 7.18 -8.01 -3.92
CA ASP A 167 8.20 -8.48 -2.97
C ASP A 167 9.52 -8.89 -3.64
N GLY A 168 10.47 -9.36 -2.82
CA GLY A 168 11.77 -9.88 -3.28
C GLY A 168 11.68 -11.23 -4.01
N SER A 169 10.60 -11.97 -3.84
CA SER A 169 10.34 -13.27 -4.46
C SER A 169 9.64 -13.14 -5.81
N GLY A 170 9.13 -11.95 -6.13
CA GLY A 170 8.47 -11.62 -7.39
C GLY A 170 6.94 -11.69 -7.33
N ASN A 171 6.32 -11.81 -6.15
CA ASN A 171 4.87 -11.75 -5.99
C ASN A 171 4.39 -10.30 -6.09
N ASP A 172 3.49 -10.02 -7.01
CA ASP A 172 2.90 -8.69 -7.20
C ASP A 172 1.99 -8.34 -6.02
N ALA A 173 2.15 -7.12 -5.48
CA ALA A 173 1.39 -6.63 -4.33
C ALA A 173 -0.10 -6.42 -4.67
N THR A 174 -0.96 -6.71 -3.69
CA THR A 174 -2.34 -6.22 -3.70
C THR A 174 -2.34 -4.76 -3.24
N VAL A 175 -2.75 -3.84 -4.13
CA VAL A 175 -2.69 -2.39 -3.89
C VAL A 175 -4.01 -1.80 -3.36
N ALA A 176 -4.95 -2.64 -2.93
CA ALA A 176 -6.18 -2.19 -2.32
C ALA A 176 -5.88 -1.55 -0.95
N LEU A 177 -6.26 -0.27 -0.80
CA LEU A 177 -6.13 0.48 0.45
C LEU A 177 -7.27 0.12 1.43
N PRO A 178 -7.10 0.34 2.75
CA PRO A 178 -8.22 0.35 3.68
C PRO A 178 -9.35 1.26 3.19
N ALA A 179 -10.58 1.02 3.62
CA ALA A 179 -11.68 1.93 3.25
C ALA A 179 -11.40 3.33 3.82
N PRO A 180 -11.65 4.43 3.06
CA PRO A 180 -11.51 5.78 3.60
C PRO A 180 -12.27 5.94 4.92
N ALA A 181 -11.68 6.67 5.88
CA ALA A 181 -12.13 6.83 7.27
C ALA A 181 -12.26 5.51 8.07
N GLY A 182 -11.90 4.37 7.48
CA GLY A 182 -11.85 3.07 8.16
C GLY A 182 -10.51 2.84 8.87
N THR A 183 -10.47 1.83 9.73
CA THR A 183 -9.23 1.45 10.42
C THR A 183 -8.08 1.26 9.43
N GLY A 184 -6.96 1.91 9.68
CA GLY A 184 -5.78 1.89 8.80
C GLY A 184 -5.81 2.91 7.66
N SER A 185 -6.87 3.72 7.49
CA SER A 185 -6.88 4.83 6.53
C SER A 185 -6.07 6.03 7.04
N LEU A 186 -5.77 6.98 6.16
CA LEU A 186 -5.06 8.20 6.52
C LEU A 186 -5.85 9.01 7.56
N ALA A 187 -7.12 9.28 7.32
CA ALA A 187 -7.98 10.03 8.24
C ALA A 187 -8.19 9.32 9.59
N ALA A 188 -8.18 7.97 9.62
CA ALA A 188 -8.26 7.25 10.89
C ALA A 188 -6.96 7.33 11.72
N ASN A 189 -5.84 7.60 11.08
CA ASN A 189 -4.52 7.63 11.71
C ASN A 189 -4.00 9.04 11.98
N LYS A 190 -4.53 10.05 11.26
CA LYS A 190 -4.04 11.44 11.27
C LYS A 190 -5.22 12.41 11.18
N ALA A 191 -5.11 13.53 11.86
CA ALA A 191 -6.04 14.65 11.74
C ALA A 191 -5.38 15.78 10.95
N LEU A 192 -5.37 15.65 9.62
CA LEU A 192 -4.80 16.64 8.70
C LEU A 192 -5.93 17.44 8.05
N VAL A 193 -6.00 18.72 8.37
CA VAL A 193 -6.98 19.67 7.77
C VAL A 193 -6.30 20.40 6.63
N VAL A 194 -6.95 20.50 5.48
CA VAL A 194 -6.41 21.22 4.32
C VAL A 194 -7.24 22.47 4.05
N ASP A 195 -6.56 23.61 3.97
CA ASP A 195 -7.14 24.89 3.56
C ASP A 195 -6.18 25.60 2.59
N GLY A 196 -6.43 25.43 1.31
CA GLY A 196 -5.73 26.10 0.20
C GLY A 196 -6.54 27.26 -0.40
N VAL A 197 -7.60 27.70 0.28
CA VAL A 197 -8.48 28.79 -0.21
C VAL A 197 -8.01 30.10 0.38
N ALA A 198 -7.71 31.07 -0.50
CA ALA A 198 -7.37 32.42 -0.06
C ALA A 198 -8.64 33.24 0.16
N PRO A 199 -8.70 34.04 1.25
CA PRO A 199 -9.81 34.97 1.46
C PRO A 199 -10.01 35.92 0.28
N LEU A 200 -11.24 36.08 -0.18
CA LEU A 200 -11.60 36.98 -1.26
C LEU A 200 -12.27 38.25 -0.72
N LEU A 201 -11.88 39.39 -1.26
CA LEU A 201 -12.54 40.64 -0.98
C LEU A 201 -13.95 40.65 -1.63
N THR A 202 -14.98 40.80 -0.80
CA THR A 202 -16.39 40.75 -1.23
C THR A 202 -16.98 42.11 -1.37
N SER A 203 -16.59 43.10 -0.54
CA SER A 203 -17.08 44.46 -0.67
C SER A 203 -16.18 45.50 0.00
N VAL A 204 -16.30 46.74 -0.45
CA VAL A 204 -15.77 47.91 0.23
C VAL A 204 -16.95 48.84 0.51
N THR A 205 -17.10 49.28 1.76
CA THR A 205 -18.24 50.08 2.19
C THR A 205 -17.87 51.06 3.29
N SER A 206 -18.84 51.85 3.72
CA SER A 206 -18.72 52.71 4.90
C SER A 206 -20.00 52.66 5.73
N ALA A 207 -19.89 52.78 7.04
CA ALA A 207 -21.05 52.86 7.94
C ALA A 207 -21.66 54.27 8.03
N VAL A 208 -21.02 55.27 7.44
CA VAL A 208 -21.58 56.64 7.42
C VAL A 208 -22.63 56.79 6.31
N ALA A 209 -23.61 57.66 6.53
CA ALA A 209 -24.67 57.92 5.57
C ALA A 209 -24.12 58.62 4.31
N ASP A 210 -24.83 58.47 3.19
CA ASP A 210 -24.52 59.25 2.00
C ASP A 210 -24.67 60.75 2.29
N GLY A 211 -23.72 61.56 1.85
CA GLY A 211 -23.75 62.98 2.11
C GLY A 211 -22.46 63.71 1.79
N ASN A 212 -22.44 64.99 2.12
CA ASN A 212 -21.29 65.88 1.97
C ASN A 212 -20.51 65.86 3.32
N TYR A 213 -19.25 65.53 3.29
CA TYR A 213 -18.34 65.57 4.42
C TYR A 213 -17.36 66.72 4.25
N MET A 214 -17.00 67.41 5.36
CA MET A 214 -16.15 68.60 5.31
C MET A 214 -14.79 68.33 6.00
N ILE A 215 -13.91 69.32 5.98
CA ILE A 215 -12.58 69.28 6.59
C ILE A 215 -12.71 68.95 8.08
N GLY A 216 -12.09 67.82 8.50
CA GLY A 216 -12.11 67.33 9.87
C GLY A 216 -13.03 66.15 10.11
N ASP A 217 -13.91 65.81 9.17
CA ASP A 217 -14.77 64.63 9.25
C ASP A 217 -13.94 63.37 9.01
N THR A 218 -14.30 62.30 9.72
CA THR A 218 -13.66 60.96 9.57
C THR A 218 -14.66 60.03 8.88
N ILE A 219 -14.26 59.45 7.77
CA ILE A 219 -15.04 58.45 7.04
C ILE A 219 -14.34 57.08 7.21
N PRO A 220 -14.87 56.17 8.05
CA PRO A 220 -14.34 54.81 8.16
C PRO A 220 -14.64 54.04 6.87
N ILE A 221 -13.62 53.41 6.29
CA ILE A 221 -13.77 52.51 5.15
C ILE A 221 -13.63 51.09 5.67
N SER A 222 -14.64 50.27 5.42
CA SER A 222 -14.66 48.84 5.76
C SER A 222 -14.37 48.01 4.51
N ILE A 223 -13.40 47.11 4.63
CA ILE A 223 -13.08 46.13 3.61
C ILE A 223 -13.58 44.79 4.14
N VAL A 224 -14.46 44.10 3.40
CA VAL A 224 -15.12 42.88 3.81
C VAL A 224 -14.58 41.71 2.98
N PHE A 225 -14.15 40.69 3.63
CA PHE A 225 -13.72 39.41 3.01
C PHE A 225 -14.78 38.34 3.27
N ASP A 226 -14.74 37.28 2.49
CA ASP A 226 -15.59 36.07 2.67
C ASP A 226 -15.14 35.16 3.78
N ASP A 227 -13.93 35.38 4.30
CA ASP A 227 -13.36 34.65 5.42
C ASP A 227 -12.64 35.56 6.43
N THR A 228 -12.27 35.02 7.58
CA THR A 228 -11.55 35.74 8.64
C THR A 228 -10.14 36.08 8.21
N VAL A 229 -9.77 37.36 8.29
CA VAL A 229 -8.42 37.86 7.99
C VAL A 229 -7.76 38.43 9.21
N TYR A 230 -6.46 38.30 9.29
CA TYR A 230 -5.60 38.88 10.35
C TYR A 230 -4.62 39.87 9.71
N SER A 231 -4.30 40.97 10.41
CA SER A 231 -3.40 42.05 9.97
C SER A 231 -2.21 42.18 10.86
#